data_6400a87051718bbc26af6c617215ff32
#
_entry.id   6400a87051718bbc26af6c617215ff32
#
_cell.length_a   1.000
_cell.length_b   1.000
_cell.length_c   1.000
_cell.angle_alpha   90.00
_cell.angle_beta   90.00
_cell.angle_gamma   90.00
#
_symmetry.space_group_name_H-M   'P 1'
#
loop_
_entity.id
_entity.type
_entity.pdbx_description
1 polymer ?
#
loop_
_entity_poly.entity_id
_entity_poly.type
_entity_poly.pdbx_seq_one_letter_code
_entity_poly.pdbx_strand_id
1 'polypeptide(L)'
;VIENLRRQTIAVAAIAGIALSAGQVQAAQCGNTAAGFDAWKRQFAEEARGRASAASLAALQNTTYSTATISADRGQHSFKLSLDQFLAKRGGPTIVKRGRALKQQNAALFDSIEQRYGVPPGPLLAIWGMETGFGAVRGNVNTLSAVATLAYDCRRSEYFTDQLYAALTLIDRGLLTPNTRGAAHGEVGHTQFLPKNVLAYGTGDLNNVGAALSSTANFLKAHGWRAGAGYQPGEPNFAAIQGWNAAPVYEKAIALLGRQIDND
;
A
#
# COMPACT_ATOMS: atom_id res chain seq x y z
N VAL A 1 73.38 8.59 59.53
CA VAL A 1 73.01 8.54 58.12
C VAL A 1 71.47 8.57 58.07
N ILE A 2 70.91 9.72 57.72
CA ILE A 2 69.47 9.95 57.76
C ILE A 2 69.03 10.23 56.33
N GLU A 3 68.22 9.35 55.76
CA GLU A 3 67.63 9.53 54.44
C GLU A 3 66.27 10.21 54.54
N ASN A 4 66.12 11.28 53.77
CA ASN A 4 64.90 12.05 53.59
C ASN A 4 63.98 11.38 52.56
N LEU A 5 62.81 10.88 52.96
CA LEU A 5 61.74 10.50 52.05
C LEU A 5 60.82 11.70 51.72
N ARG A 6 60.89 12.22 50.49
CA ARG A 6 59.92 13.19 49.96
C ARG A 6 58.62 12.47 49.61
N ARG A 7 57.55 12.91 50.23
CA ARG A 7 56.18 12.51 49.87
C ARG A 7 55.74 13.26 48.62
N GLN A 8 55.55 12.58 47.54
CA GLN A 8 54.87 13.13 46.37
C GLN A 8 53.36 12.94 46.52
N THR A 9 52.63 14.05 46.53
CA THR A 9 51.15 14.07 46.52
C THR A 9 50.68 13.98 45.09
N ILE A 10 50.06 12.88 44.73
CA ILE A 10 49.42 12.70 43.43
C ILE A 10 48.02 13.30 43.52
N ALA A 11 47.76 14.39 42.80
CA ALA A 11 46.43 14.93 42.63
C ALA A 11 45.67 14.11 41.57
N VAL A 12 44.65 13.39 42.02
CA VAL A 12 43.71 12.67 41.13
C VAL A 12 42.67 13.69 40.64
N ALA A 13 42.79 14.10 39.38
CA ALA A 13 41.75 14.87 38.68
C ALA A 13 40.56 13.97 38.37
N ALA A 14 39.44 14.17 39.04
CA ALA A 14 38.15 13.51 38.73
C ALA A 14 37.60 14.14 37.45
N ILE A 15 37.67 13.43 36.34
CA ILE A 15 36.96 13.79 35.10
C ILE A 15 35.51 13.35 35.29
N ALA A 16 34.61 14.30 35.53
CA ALA A 16 33.17 14.09 35.50
C ALA A 16 32.74 13.84 34.05
N GLY A 17 32.60 12.59 33.66
CA GLY A 17 32.01 12.19 32.39
C GLY A 17 30.53 12.57 32.38
N ILE A 18 30.15 13.55 31.56
CA ILE A 18 28.74 13.80 31.21
C ILE A 18 28.30 12.65 30.31
N ALA A 19 27.62 11.67 30.86
CA ALA A 19 26.92 10.66 30.09
C ALA A 19 25.75 11.35 29.38
N LEU A 20 25.93 11.66 28.09
CA LEU A 20 24.82 11.96 27.20
C LEU A 20 23.97 10.70 27.09
N SER A 21 22.92 10.59 27.89
CA SER A 21 21.89 9.59 27.68
C SER A 21 21.18 9.95 26.36
N ALA A 22 21.57 9.28 25.28
CA ALA A 22 20.75 9.21 24.07
C ALA A 22 19.42 8.57 24.50
N GLY A 23 18.41 9.42 24.72
CA GLY A 23 17.06 8.94 25.01
C GLY A 23 16.64 8.00 23.89
N GLN A 24 16.42 6.73 24.21
CA GLN A 24 15.83 5.79 23.29
C GLN A 24 14.44 6.31 22.95
N VAL A 25 14.23 6.71 21.68
CA VAL A 25 12.90 7.06 21.19
C VAL A 25 12.09 5.76 21.25
N GLN A 26 11.16 5.72 22.20
CA GLN A 26 10.26 4.57 22.35
C GLN A 26 9.29 4.58 21.16
N ALA A 27 9.12 3.42 20.49
CA ALA A 27 8.21 3.27 19.38
C ALA A 27 6.78 3.73 19.75
N ALA A 28 6.13 4.43 18.82
CA ALA A 28 4.78 4.95 19.01
C ALA A 28 3.80 3.80 19.28
N GLN A 29 3.14 3.83 20.43
CA GLN A 29 2.25 2.75 20.86
C GLN A 29 0.92 2.82 20.14
N CYS A 30 0.49 1.70 19.55
CA CYS A 30 -0.81 1.57 18.93
C CYS A 30 -1.97 1.78 19.92
N GLY A 31 -3.16 2.05 19.42
CA GLY A 31 -4.38 2.21 20.18
C GLY A 31 -5.61 1.73 19.42
N ASN A 32 -6.73 1.60 20.13
CA ASN A 32 -7.97 1.04 19.55
C ASN A 32 -9.12 2.07 19.47
N THR A 33 -8.87 3.31 19.87
CA THR A 33 -9.87 4.40 19.87
C THR A 33 -9.24 5.70 19.38
N ALA A 34 -10.05 6.66 18.95
CA ALA A 34 -9.59 7.95 18.48
C ALA A 34 -8.82 8.78 19.54
N ALA A 35 -9.03 8.51 20.84
CA ALA A 35 -8.53 9.35 21.93
C ALA A 35 -6.98 9.48 21.96
N GLY A 36 -6.26 8.43 21.61
CA GLY A 36 -4.78 8.41 21.58
C GLY A 36 -4.15 8.84 20.25
N PHE A 37 -4.93 9.05 19.20
CA PHE A 37 -4.42 9.23 17.85
C PHE A 37 -3.50 10.44 17.69
N ASP A 38 -3.85 11.58 18.27
CA ASP A 38 -3.01 12.80 18.18
C ASP A 38 -1.71 12.68 18.97
N ALA A 39 -1.73 12.00 20.12
CA ALA A 39 -0.51 11.72 20.86
C ALA A 39 0.41 10.76 20.10
N TRP A 40 -0.17 9.71 19.49
CA TRP A 40 0.54 8.78 18.66
C TRP A 40 1.19 9.44 17.43
N LYS A 41 0.47 10.32 16.72
CA LYS A 41 1.03 11.06 15.59
C LYS A 41 2.29 11.86 15.97
N ARG A 42 2.29 12.50 17.14
CA ARG A 42 3.48 13.22 17.63
C ARG A 42 4.65 12.26 17.91
N GLN A 43 4.40 11.14 18.57
CA GLN A 43 5.43 10.12 18.83
C GLN A 43 5.98 9.54 17.53
N PHE A 44 5.09 9.18 16.61
CA PHE A 44 5.48 8.65 15.29
C PHE A 44 6.33 9.69 14.51
N ALA A 45 5.97 10.97 14.55
CA ALA A 45 6.74 12.01 13.88
C ALA A 45 8.16 12.16 14.44
N GLU A 46 8.35 12.00 15.77
CA GLU A 46 9.68 11.96 16.38
C GLU A 46 10.50 10.75 15.91
N GLU A 47 9.86 9.57 15.88
CA GLU A 47 10.48 8.32 15.41
C GLU A 47 10.85 8.38 13.90
N ALA A 48 10.01 9.06 13.11
CA ALA A 48 10.19 9.18 11.66
C ALA A 48 11.16 10.31 11.26
N ARG A 49 11.75 11.05 12.21
CA ARG A 49 12.77 12.08 11.90
C ARG A 49 13.93 11.48 11.12
N GLY A 50 14.33 12.15 10.05
CA GLY A 50 15.37 11.68 9.13
C GLY A 50 14.93 10.62 8.12
N ARG A 51 13.69 10.09 8.24
CA ARG A 51 13.08 9.15 7.27
C ARG A 51 12.00 9.81 6.40
N ALA A 52 11.42 10.91 6.87
CA ALA A 52 10.41 11.69 6.17
C ALA A 52 10.73 13.18 6.32
N SER A 53 10.30 14.01 5.37
CA SER A 53 10.52 15.44 5.40
C SER A 53 9.67 16.14 6.47
N ALA A 54 10.07 17.33 6.88
CA ALA A 54 9.25 18.16 7.78
C ALA A 54 7.86 18.47 7.20
N ALA A 55 7.76 18.60 5.86
CA ALA A 55 6.50 18.87 5.18
C ALA A 55 5.54 17.68 5.24
N SER A 56 6.01 16.44 4.94
CA SER A 56 5.18 15.24 5.02
C SER A 56 4.82 14.89 6.47
N LEU A 57 5.71 15.14 7.45
CA LEU A 57 5.39 14.99 8.87
C LEU A 57 4.36 16.00 9.34
N ALA A 58 4.42 17.25 8.86
CA ALA A 58 3.38 18.25 9.11
C ALA A 58 2.03 17.83 8.51
N ALA A 59 2.03 17.25 7.29
CA ALA A 59 0.83 16.68 6.69
C ALA A 59 0.23 15.55 7.56
N LEU A 60 1.07 14.68 8.13
CA LEU A 60 0.64 13.64 9.07
C LEU A 60 -0.05 14.26 10.32
N GLN A 61 0.51 15.32 10.89
CA GLN A 61 -0.11 15.99 12.06
C GLN A 61 -1.51 16.53 11.76
N ASN A 62 -1.79 16.91 10.51
CA ASN A 62 -3.09 17.41 10.06
C ASN A 62 -4.10 16.29 9.72
N THR A 63 -3.73 15.02 9.82
CA THR A 63 -4.65 13.90 9.59
C THR A 63 -5.65 13.77 10.74
N THR A 64 -6.80 13.19 10.42
CA THR A 64 -7.86 12.86 11.38
C THR A 64 -8.06 11.36 11.47
N TYR A 65 -8.42 10.88 12.67
CA TYR A 65 -8.79 9.48 12.86
C TYR A 65 -10.04 9.14 12.03
N SER A 66 -9.92 8.17 11.12
CA SER A 66 -10.99 7.79 10.20
C SER A 66 -11.83 6.63 10.74
N THR A 67 -12.98 6.95 11.32
CA THR A 67 -13.94 5.93 11.76
C THR A 67 -14.49 5.10 10.59
N ALA A 68 -14.64 5.71 9.40
CA ALA A 68 -15.03 5.01 8.18
C ALA A 68 -14.01 3.93 7.79
N THR A 69 -12.72 4.23 7.92
CA THR A 69 -11.63 3.28 7.70
C THR A 69 -11.72 2.09 8.66
N ILE A 70 -11.88 2.35 9.95
CA ILE A 70 -12.01 1.29 10.97
C ILE A 70 -13.25 0.43 10.72
N SER A 71 -14.38 1.05 10.38
CA SER A 71 -15.61 0.32 10.05
C SER A 71 -15.42 -0.61 8.84
N ALA A 72 -14.80 -0.10 7.77
CA ALA A 72 -14.52 -0.90 6.58
C ALA A 72 -13.54 -2.04 6.87
N ASP A 73 -12.48 -1.77 7.65
CA ASP A 73 -11.46 -2.76 8.00
C ASP A 73 -12.00 -3.91 8.84
N ARG A 74 -12.95 -3.64 9.73
CA ARG A 74 -13.60 -4.66 10.57
C ARG A 74 -14.78 -5.33 9.89
N GLY A 75 -15.35 -4.72 8.84
CA GLY A 75 -16.54 -5.18 8.12
C GLY A 75 -16.31 -6.10 6.92
N GLN A 76 -15.09 -6.57 6.68
CA GLN A 76 -14.77 -7.40 5.51
C GLN A 76 -15.26 -8.83 5.65
N HIS A 77 -16.45 -9.12 5.10
CA HIS A 77 -17.05 -10.48 5.12
C HIS A 77 -17.15 -11.15 3.74
N SER A 78 -16.74 -10.47 2.65
CA SER A 78 -16.95 -10.93 1.27
C SER A 78 -16.16 -12.18 0.89
N PHE A 79 -15.10 -12.51 1.60
CA PHE A 79 -14.22 -13.65 1.29
C PHE A 79 -14.78 -15.03 1.72
N LYS A 80 -15.92 -15.07 2.37
CA LYS A 80 -16.64 -16.31 2.75
C LYS A 80 -17.64 -16.78 1.70
N LEU A 81 -17.82 -16.02 0.60
CA LEU A 81 -18.73 -16.35 -0.48
C LEU A 81 -18.17 -17.45 -1.37
N SER A 82 -19.05 -18.26 -1.99
CA SER A 82 -18.65 -19.09 -3.14
C SER A 82 -18.23 -18.22 -4.32
N LEU A 83 -17.51 -18.76 -5.29
CA LEU A 83 -17.09 -18.04 -6.49
C LEU A 83 -18.30 -17.44 -7.24
N ASP A 84 -19.35 -18.22 -7.44
CA ASP A 84 -20.56 -17.76 -8.14
C ASP A 84 -21.26 -16.62 -7.39
N GLN A 85 -21.40 -16.75 -6.08
CA GLN A 85 -21.98 -15.69 -5.22
C GLN A 85 -21.10 -14.42 -5.27
N PHE A 86 -19.79 -14.58 -5.23
CA PHE A 86 -18.85 -13.47 -5.31
C PHE A 86 -18.96 -12.75 -6.66
N LEU A 87 -18.94 -13.49 -7.77
CA LEU A 87 -19.08 -12.96 -9.12
C LEU A 87 -20.43 -12.28 -9.34
N ALA A 88 -21.52 -12.89 -8.86
CA ALA A 88 -22.85 -12.27 -8.92
C ALA A 88 -22.88 -10.93 -8.15
N LYS A 89 -22.35 -10.91 -6.93
CA LYS A 89 -22.25 -9.70 -6.10
C LYS A 89 -21.38 -8.61 -6.75
N ARG A 90 -20.31 -8.97 -7.45
CA ARG A 90 -19.39 -8.05 -8.13
C ARG A 90 -19.84 -7.66 -9.53
N GLY A 91 -20.94 -8.22 -10.05
CA GLY A 91 -21.43 -7.96 -11.41
C GLY A 91 -20.54 -8.54 -12.49
N GLY A 92 -20.07 -9.79 -12.30
CA GLY A 92 -19.13 -10.48 -13.18
C GLY A 92 -19.48 -10.38 -14.68
N PRO A 93 -20.73 -10.69 -15.10
CA PRO A 93 -21.12 -10.55 -16.51
C PRO A 93 -20.97 -9.14 -17.07
N THR A 94 -21.26 -8.11 -16.25
CA THR A 94 -21.08 -6.70 -16.64
C THR A 94 -19.58 -6.35 -16.76
N ILE A 95 -18.74 -6.89 -15.88
CA ILE A 95 -17.28 -6.71 -15.96
C ILE A 95 -16.76 -7.31 -17.25
N VAL A 96 -17.16 -8.52 -17.63
CA VAL A 96 -16.74 -9.17 -18.88
C VAL A 96 -17.18 -8.36 -20.09
N LYS A 97 -18.49 -8.02 -20.17
CA LYS A 97 -19.03 -7.24 -21.31
C LYS A 97 -18.29 -5.92 -21.48
N ARG A 98 -18.11 -5.16 -20.39
CA ARG A 98 -17.44 -3.85 -20.44
C ARG A 98 -15.95 -3.99 -20.68
N GLY A 99 -15.32 -5.03 -20.10
CA GLY A 99 -13.89 -5.35 -20.30
C GLY A 99 -13.58 -5.62 -21.77
N ARG A 100 -14.38 -6.44 -22.47
CA ARG A 100 -14.23 -6.69 -23.91
C ARG A 100 -14.33 -5.40 -24.74
N ALA A 101 -15.33 -4.58 -24.45
CA ALA A 101 -15.48 -3.30 -25.14
C ALA A 101 -14.27 -2.37 -24.91
N LEU A 102 -13.77 -2.29 -23.68
CA LEU A 102 -12.58 -1.49 -23.35
C LEU A 102 -11.30 -2.05 -23.96
N LYS A 103 -11.16 -3.38 -24.07
CA LYS A 103 -10.05 -4.05 -24.76
C LYS A 103 -9.98 -3.58 -26.22
N GLN A 104 -11.11 -3.64 -26.93
CA GLN A 104 -11.19 -3.20 -28.33
C GLN A 104 -10.97 -1.68 -28.50
N GLN A 105 -11.60 -0.85 -27.64
CA GLN A 105 -11.48 0.60 -27.70
C GLN A 105 -10.06 1.11 -27.42
N ASN A 106 -9.27 0.36 -26.66
CA ASN A 106 -7.93 0.75 -26.22
C ASN A 106 -6.86 -0.27 -26.65
N ALA A 107 -7.06 -0.93 -27.80
CA ALA A 107 -6.19 -2.02 -28.27
C ALA A 107 -4.71 -1.64 -28.25
N ALA A 108 -4.36 -0.45 -28.81
CA ALA A 108 -2.97 0.01 -28.84
C ALA A 108 -2.34 0.18 -27.45
N LEU A 109 -3.14 0.58 -26.43
CA LEU A 109 -2.65 0.65 -25.04
C LEU A 109 -2.36 -0.76 -24.50
N PHE A 110 -3.27 -1.70 -24.70
CA PHE A 110 -3.09 -3.08 -24.21
C PHE A 110 -1.97 -3.80 -24.95
N ASP A 111 -1.82 -3.61 -26.25
CA ASP A 111 -0.70 -4.14 -27.04
C ASP A 111 0.64 -3.64 -26.49
N SER A 112 0.73 -2.34 -26.18
CA SER A 112 1.92 -1.74 -25.59
C SER A 112 2.23 -2.30 -24.19
N ILE A 113 1.21 -2.53 -23.35
CA ILE A 113 1.38 -3.12 -22.02
C ILE A 113 1.81 -4.58 -22.14
N GLU A 114 1.16 -5.36 -22.97
CA GLU A 114 1.48 -6.78 -23.19
C GLU A 114 2.89 -6.95 -23.75
N GLN A 115 3.28 -6.14 -24.74
CA GLN A 115 4.63 -6.14 -25.28
C GLN A 115 5.69 -5.84 -24.20
N ARG A 116 5.41 -4.90 -23.30
CA ARG A 116 6.38 -4.46 -22.28
C ARG A 116 6.45 -5.40 -21.07
N TYR A 117 5.31 -5.92 -20.62
CA TYR A 117 5.20 -6.66 -19.37
C TYR A 117 4.86 -8.14 -19.55
N GLY A 118 4.40 -8.55 -20.74
CA GLY A 118 3.95 -9.90 -21.03
C GLY A 118 2.59 -10.25 -20.44
N VAL A 119 1.82 -9.27 -19.98
CA VAL A 119 0.52 -9.45 -19.33
C VAL A 119 -0.59 -9.10 -20.32
N PRO A 120 -1.48 -10.05 -20.69
CA PRO A 120 -2.57 -9.80 -21.62
C PRO A 120 -3.64 -8.89 -21.00
N PRO A 121 -4.56 -8.35 -21.81
CA PRO A 121 -5.61 -7.42 -21.35
C PRO A 121 -6.53 -7.99 -20.26
N GLY A 122 -6.87 -9.28 -20.36
CA GLY A 122 -7.89 -9.90 -19.52
C GLY A 122 -7.69 -9.74 -18.02
N PRO A 123 -6.56 -10.17 -17.44
CA PRO A 123 -6.29 -10.02 -16.01
C PRO A 123 -6.31 -8.55 -15.56
N LEU A 124 -5.79 -7.63 -16.37
CA LEU A 124 -5.76 -6.21 -16.07
C LEU A 124 -7.16 -5.61 -16.02
N LEU A 125 -8.00 -5.97 -16.99
CA LEU A 125 -9.40 -5.53 -17.08
C LEU A 125 -10.27 -6.16 -15.99
N ALA A 126 -10.01 -7.43 -15.63
CA ALA A 126 -10.69 -8.10 -14.53
C ALA A 126 -10.37 -7.39 -13.19
N ILE A 127 -9.11 -7.10 -12.93
CA ILE A 127 -8.67 -6.34 -11.74
C ILE A 127 -9.33 -4.96 -11.74
N TRP A 128 -9.20 -4.19 -12.80
CA TRP A 128 -9.77 -2.85 -12.88
C TRP A 128 -11.30 -2.82 -12.71
N GLY A 129 -11.97 -3.81 -13.31
CA GLY A 129 -13.43 -3.97 -13.15
C GLY A 129 -13.83 -4.28 -11.71
N MET A 130 -13.12 -5.19 -11.05
CA MET A 130 -13.43 -5.59 -9.67
C MET A 130 -13.04 -4.54 -8.64
N GLU A 131 -11.96 -3.80 -8.83
CA GLU A 131 -11.48 -2.80 -7.88
C GLU A 131 -12.36 -1.54 -7.88
N THR A 132 -12.63 -0.98 -9.05
CA THR A 132 -13.26 0.33 -9.13
C THR A 132 -14.42 0.42 -10.13
N GLY A 133 -14.89 -0.72 -10.68
CA GLY A 133 -15.89 -0.68 -11.76
C GLY A 133 -15.39 0.12 -12.96
N PHE A 134 -14.13 -0.09 -13.35
CA PHE A 134 -13.44 0.66 -14.42
C PHE A 134 -13.33 2.16 -14.11
N GLY A 135 -12.97 2.48 -12.87
CA GLY A 135 -12.74 3.84 -12.41
C GLY A 135 -13.99 4.63 -11.97
N ALA A 136 -15.16 3.99 -11.97
CA ALA A 136 -16.41 4.62 -11.56
C ALA A 136 -16.44 4.95 -10.06
N VAL A 137 -15.82 4.10 -9.21
CA VAL A 137 -15.79 4.26 -7.76
C VAL A 137 -14.36 4.05 -7.27
N ARG A 138 -13.61 5.14 -7.05
CA ARG A 138 -12.22 5.10 -6.58
C ARG A 138 -12.05 5.42 -5.09
N GLY A 139 -13.17 5.63 -4.39
CA GLY A 139 -13.17 6.06 -2.99
C GLY A 139 -13.06 7.58 -2.83
N ASN A 140 -13.35 8.04 -1.60
CA ASN A 140 -13.31 9.48 -1.25
C ASN A 140 -12.76 9.69 0.17
N VAL A 141 -12.04 8.73 0.73
CA VAL A 141 -11.37 8.87 2.05
C VAL A 141 -10.00 9.52 1.83
N ASN A 142 -9.59 10.41 2.72
CA ASN A 142 -8.23 10.94 2.66
C ASN A 142 -7.23 9.80 2.90
N THR A 143 -6.37 9.53 1.92
CA THR A 143 -5.43 8.40 1.92
C THR A 143 -4.48 8.43 3.11
N LEU A 144 -3.88 9.60 3.42
CA LEU A 144 -2.95 9.71 4.53
C LEU A 144 -3.65 9.49 5.88
N SER A 145 -4.87 10.03 6.06
CA SER A 145 -5.69 9.78 7.26
C SER A 145 -6.08 8.31 7.43
N ALA A 146 -6.45 7.64 6.33
CA ALA A 146 -6.80 6.21 6.35
C ALA A 146 -5.60 5.35 6.76
N VAL A 147 -4.46 5.55 6.10
CA VAL A 147 -3.23 4.80 6.39
C VAL A 147 -2.72 5.08 7.79
N ALA A 148 -2.70 6.35 8.24
CA ALA A 148 -2.31 6.71 9.60
C ALA A 148 -3.24 6.10 10.66
N THR A 149 -4.56 6.08 10.40
CA THR A 149 -5.53 5.44 11.30
C THR A 149 -5.25 3.94 11.46
N LEU A 150 -4.94 3.23 10.36
CA LEU A 150 -4.62 1.79 10.40
C LEU A 150 -3.23 1.50 10.96
N ALA A 151 -2.25 2.40 10.77
CA ALA A 151 -0.95 2.31 11.42
C ALA A 151 -1.06 2.48 12.93
N TYR A 152 -2.00 3.30 13.39
CA TYR A 152 -2.30 3.47 14.80
C TYR A 152 -3.13 2.32 15.37
N ASP A 153 -4.09 1.73 14.63
CA ASP A 153 -4.94 0.62 15.11
C ASP A 153 -4.11 -0.63 15.39
N CYS A 154 -4.17 -1.16 16.64
CA CYS A 154 -3.33 -2.28 17.08
C CYS A 154 -3.51 -3.56 16.27
N ARG A 155 -4.61 -3.72 15.53
CA ARG A 155 -4.92 -4.96 14.81
C ARG A 155 -3.94 -5.26 13.68
N ARG A 156 -3.47 -4.23 12.96
CA ARG A 156 -2.54 -4.35 11.83
C ARG A 156 -1.48 -3.25 11.81
N SER A 157 -1.13 -2.73 12.98
CA SER A 157 -0.24 -1.58 13.14
C SER A 157 1.07 -1.73 12.36
N GLU A 158 1.76 -2.85 12.53
CA GLU A 158 3.04 -3.10 11.86
C GLU A 158 2.93 -3.00 10.33
N TYR A 159 1.95 -3.70 9.73
CA TYR A 159 1.73 -3.68 8.29
C TYR A 159 1.43 -2.26 7.78
N PHE A 160 0.58 -1.51 8.48
CA PHE A 160 0.21 -0.15 8.06
C PHE A 160 1.23 0.91 8.43
N THR A 161 2.12 0.67 9.38
CA THR A 161 3.30 1.51 9.62
C THR A 161 4.19 1.56 8.38
N ASP A 162 4.43 0.43 7.73
CA ASP A 162 5.14 0.38 6.46
C ASP A 162 4.43 1.15 5.34
N GLN A 163 3.10 1.04 5.27
CA GLN A 163 2.29 1.81 4.30
C GLN A 163 2.37 3.31 4.59
N LEU A 164 2.41 3.71 5.87
CA LEU A 164 2.51 5.11 6.27
C LEU A 164 3.88 5.70 5.86
N TYR A 165 4.99 5.01 6.12
CA TYR A 165 6.30 5.45 5.62
C TYR A 165 6.32 5.58 4.10
N ALA A 166 5.69 4.64 3.40
CA ALA A 166 5.56 4.72 1.94
C ALA A 166 4.72 5.93 1.51
N ALA A 167 3.60 6.20 2.18
CA ALA A 167 2.75 7.36 1.89
C ALA A 167 3.49 8.69 2.10
N LEU A 168 4.24 8.83 3.20
CA LEU A 168 5.07 10.01 3.47
C LEU A 168 6.15 10.17 2.39
N THR A 169 6.82 9.09 2.00
CA THR A 169 7.81 9.11 0.91
C THR A 169 7.20 9.53 -0.43
N LEU A 170 5.99 9.06 -0.74
CA LEU A 170 5.28 9.46 -1.96
C LEU A 170 4.89 10.94 -1.95
N ILE A 171 4.52 11.48 -0.79
CA ILE A 171 4.26 12.92 -0.62
C ILE A 171 5.56 13.71 -0.82
N ASP A 172 6.67 13.28 -0.22
CA ASP A 172 7.98 13.92 -0.37
C ASP A 172 8.47 13.95 -1.82
N ARG A 173 8.08 12.94 -2.62
CA ARG A 173 8.39 12.84 -4.06
C ARG A 173 7.37 13.55 -4.95
N GLY A 174 6.31 14.13 -4.40
CA GLY A 174 5.24 14.77 -5.16
C GLY A 174 4.36 13.80 -5.96
N LEU A 175 4.42 12.49 -5.67
CA LEU A 175 3.60 11.45 -6.31
C LEU A 175 2.21 11.30 -5.67
N LEU A 176 2.10 11.66 -4.40
CA LEU A 176 0.85 11.90 -3.70
C LEU A 176 0.86 13.30 -3.10
N THR A 177 -0.31 13.78 -2.72
CA THR A 177 -0.47 15.02 -1.96
C THR A 177 -1.12 14.74 -0.61
N PRO A 178 -1.00 15.63 0.39
CA PRO A 178 -1.73 15.50 1.65
C PRO A 178 -3.25 15.37 1.49
N ASN A 179 -3.78 15.84 0.35
CA ASN A 179 -5.20 15.82 0.03
C ASN A 179 -5.62 14.67 -0.88
N THR A 180 -4.70 13.77 -1.24
CA THR A 180 -5.02 12.60 -2.07
C THR A 180 -6.13 11.78 -1.42
N ARG A 181 -7.12 11.39 -2.25
CA ARG A 181 -8.27 10.58 -1.83
C ARG A 181 -8.26 9.22 -2.52
N GLY A 182 -8.77 8.23 -1.81
CA GLY A 182 -8.83 6.86 -2.27
C GLY A 182 -9.85 6.03 -1.50
N ALA A 183 -9.69 4.72 -1.50
CA ALA A 183 -10.59 3.83 -0.77
C ALA A 183 -10.35 3.86 0.75
N ALA A 184 -11.11 3.05 1.45
CA ALA A 184 -11.20 3.12 2.91
C ALA A 184 -9.92 2.73 3.65
N HIS A 185 -9.03 1.92 3.06
CA HIS A 185 -7.75 1.55 3.68
C HIS A 185 -6.57 2.39 3.14
N GLY A 186 -6.85 3.41 2.32
CA GLY A 186 -5.84 4.29 1.75
C GLY A 186 -5.32 3.86 0.38
N GLU A 187 -6.00 2.91 -0.27
CA GLU A 187 -5.72 2.52 -1.65
C GLU A 187 -6.02 3.66 -2.62
N VAL A 188 -5.21 3.81 -3.67
CA VAL A 188 -5.32 4.93 -4.62
C VAL A 188 -5.45 4.46 -6.07
N GLY A 189 -6.09 5.31 -6.88
CA GLY A 189 -6.16 5.19 -8.33
C GLY A 189 -7.14 4.15 -8.85
N HIS A 190 -7.02 3.88 -10.15
CA HIS A 190 -7.94 2.99 -10.88
C HIS A 190 -7.87 1.53 -10.45
N THR A 191 -6.73 1.06 -10.00
CA THR A 191 -6.49 -0.33 -9.60
C THR A 191 -6.19 -0.50 -8.12
N GLN A 192 -6.42 0.55 -7.32
CA GLN A 192 -6.43 0.51 -5.85
C GLN A 192 -5.13 0.02 -5.22
N PHE A 193 -4.02 0.65 -5.57
CA PHE A 193 -2.72 0.37 -4.97
C PHE A 193 -2.60 0.98 -3.57
N LEU A 194 -2.11 0.20 -2.62
CA LEU A 194 -1.60 0.72 -1.36
C LEU A 194 -0.26 1.45 -1.57
N PRO A 195 0.11 2.41 -0.71
CA PRO A 195 1.31 3.23 -0.89
C PRO A 195 2.62 2.48 -1.16
N LYS A 196 2.88 1.35 -0.49
CA LYS A 196 4.08 0.52 -0.80
C LYS A 196 4.08 0.01 -2.23
N ASN A 197 2.92 -0.39 -2.72
CA ASN A 197 2.81 -0.87 -4.10
C ASN A 197 2.96 0.27 -5.11
N VAL A 198 2.50 1.49 -4.77
CA VAL A 198 2.76 2.68 -5.60
C VAL A 198 4.26 2.95 -5.70
N LEU A 199 5.00 2.90 -4.58
CA LEU A 199 6.46 3.08 -4.58
C LEU A 199 7.20 2.01 -5.38
N ALA A 200 6.78 0.74 -5.24
CA ALA A 200 7.50 -0.39 -5.81
C ALA A 200 7.19 -0.60 -7.31
N TYR A 201 5.95 -0.37 -7.72
CA TYR A 201 5.45 -0.79 -9.03
C TYR A 201 4.81 0.33 -9.84
N GLY A 202 4.58 1.50 -9.26
CA GLY A 202 3.97 2.65 -9.94
C GLY A 202 4.78 3.11 -11.15
N THR A 203 4.10 3.32 -12.28
CA THR A 203 4.70 3.79 -13.54
C THR A 203 4.28 5.22 -13.88
N GLY A 204 3.49 5.87 -13.03
CA GLY A 204 2.98 7.21 -13.20
C GLY A 204 1.78 7.48 -12.29
N ASP A 205 1.01 8.53 -12.60
CA ASP A 205 -0.20 8.86 -11.85
C ASP A 205 -1.28 7.79 -12.03
N LEU A 206 -1.64 7.13 -10.94
CA LEU A 206 -2.64 6.04 -10.94
C LEU A 206 -4.08 6.54 -11.17
N ASN A 207 -4.31 7.85 -11.27
CA ASN A 207 -5.55 8.43 -11.78
C ASN A 207 -5.59 8.45 -13.32
N ASN A 208 -4.47 8.23 -13.98
CA ASN A 208 -4.40 7.95 -15.41
C ASN A 208 -4.56 6.44 -15.66
N VAL A 209 -5.50 6.08 -16.52
CA VAL A 209 -5.84 4.68 -16.81
C VAL A 209 -4.62 3.91 -17.33
N GLY A 210 -3.88 4.47 -18.29
CA GLY A 210 -2.70 3.82 -18.87
C GLY A 210 -1.61 3.56 -17.84
N ALA A 211 -1.33 4.54 -16.98
CA ALA A 211 -0.36 4.40 -15.88
C ALA A 211 -0.82 3.38 -14.83
N ALA A 212 -2.10 3.36 -14.47
CA ALA A 212 -2.65 2.40 -13.51
C ALA A 212 -2.57 0.97 -14.03
N LEU A 213 -2.98 0.72 -15.28
CA LEU A 213 -2.91 -0.60 -15.90
C LEU A 213 -1.47 -1.06 -16.13
N SER A 214 -0.57 -0.16 -16.55
CA SER A 214 0.86 -0.45 -16.65
C SER A 214 1.48 -0.79 -15.29
N SER A 215 1.09 -0.09 -14.23
CA SER A 215 1.54 -0.38 -12.86
C SER A 215 1.06 -1.75 -12.40
N THR A 216 -0.19 -2.12 -12.72
CA THR A 216 -0.75 -3.44 -12.42
C THR A 216 0.01 -4.55 -13.18
N ALA A 217 0.31 -4.33 -14.46
CA ALA A 217 1.11 -5.26 -15.25
C ALA A 217 2.54 -5.39 -14.71
N ASN A 218 3.16 -4.27 -14.29
CA ASN A 218 4.48 -4.25 -13.66
C ASN A 218 4.47 -5.04 -12.33
N PHE A 219 3.42 -4.89 -11.53
CA PHE A 219 3.21 -5.67 -10.31
C PHE A 219 3.16 -7.18 -10.61
N LEU A 220 2.30 -7.59 -11.56
CA LEU A 220 2.16 -9.00 -11.91
C LEU A 220 3.49 -9.58 -12.45
N LYS A 221 4.21 -8.83 -13.29
CA LYS A 221 5.54 -9.23 -13.79
C LYS A 221 6.54 -9.40 -12.64
N ALA A 222 6.58 -8.49 -11.69
CA ALA A 222 7.45 -8.58 -10.52
C ALA A 222 7.10 -9.78 -9.60
N HIS A 223 5.84 -10.26 -9.65
CA HIS A 223 5.37 -11.44 -8.93
C HIS A 223 5.47 -12.74 -9.77
N GLY A 224 6.29 -12.74 -10.82
CA GLY A 224 6.63 -13.95 -11.56
C GLY A 224 5.76 -14.23 -12.78
N TRP A 225 5.01 -13.24 -13.29
CA TRP A 225 4.28 -13.41 -14.54
C TRP A 225 5.20 -13.73 -15.71
N ARG A 226 4.85 -14.76 -16.48
CA ARG A 226 5.58 -15.25 -17.66
C ARG A 226 4.73 -14.98 -18.91
N ALA A 227 5.29 -14.26 -19.88
CA ALA A 227 4.62 -13.99 -21.14
C ALA A 227 4.19 -15.29 -21.85
N GLY A 228 2.97 -15.33 -22.37
CA GLY A 228 2.42 -16.47 -23.12
C GLY A 228 2.04 -17.68 -22.27
N ALA A 229 2.31 -17.70 -20.96
CA ALA A 229 1.87 -18.80 -20.09
C ALA A 229 0.44 -18.57 -19.59
N GLY A 230 -0.27 -19.66 -19.29
CA GLY A 230 -1.62 -19.62 -18.75
C GLY A 230 -1.69 -19.06 -17.32
N TYR A 231 -2.87 -18.56 -16.93
CA TYR A 231 -3.10 -17.92 -15.62
C TYR A 231 -4.34 -18.44 -14.88
N GLN A 232 -4.86 -19.60 -15.29
CA GLN A 232 -5.93 -20.27 -14.57
C GLN A 232 -5.37 -21.03 -13.34
N PRO A 233 -6.22 -21.43 -12.37
CA PRO A 233 -5.79 -22.28 -11.25
C PRO A 233 -4.96 -23.48 -11.72
N GLY A 234 -3.75 -23.63 -11.18
CA GLY A 234 -2.78 -24.65 -11.56
C GLY A 234 -1.85 -24.28 -12.72
N GLU A 235 -2.06 -23.14 -13.39
CA GLU A 235 -1.18 -22.64 -14.45
C GLU A 235 -0.09 -21.70 -13.89
N PRO A 236 1.03 -21.50 -14.63
CA PRO A 236 2.22 -20.81 -14.09
C PRO A 236 1.98 -19.39 -13.58
N ASN A 237 1.09 -18.61 -14.22
CA ASN A 237 0.84 -17.21 -13.86
C ASN A 237 -0.21 -17.04 -12.75
N PHE A 238 -0.86 -18.14 -12.29
CA PHE A 238 -1.84 -18.04 -11.21
C PHE A 238 -1.20 -17.53 -9.90
N ALA A 239 0.07 -17.89 -9.64
CA ALA A 239 0.81 -17.39 -8.48
C ALA A 239 1.00 -15.86 -8.47
N ALA A 240 1.15 -15.23 -9.66
CA ALA A 240 1.23 -13.77 -9.75
C ALA A 240 -0.11 -13.11 -9.40
N ILE A 241 -1.24 -13.74 -9.77
CA ILE A 241 -2.59 -13.28 -9.36
C ILE A 241 -2.78 -13.42 -7.85
N GLN A 242 -2.28 -14.49 -7.24
CA GLN A 242 -2.28 -14.66 -5.78
C GLN A 242 -1.47 -13.55 -5.09
N GLY A 243 -0.39 -13.10 -5.69
CA GLY A 243 0.37 -11.93 -5.22
C GLY A 243 -0.46 -10.65 -5.20
N TRP A 244 -1.40 -10.49 -6.14
CA TRP A 244 -2.31 -9.34 -6.16
C TRP A 244 -3.29 -9.35 -4.99
N ASN A 245 -3.96 -10.48 -4.77
CA ASN A 245 -4.89 -10.66 -3.66
C ASN A 245 -4.96 -12.15 -3.29
N ALA A 246 -4.51 -12.47 -2.08
CA ALA A 246 -4.38 -13.84 -1.59
C ALA A 246 -5.73 -14.48 -1.15
N ALA A 247 -6.87 -13.79 -1.31
CA ALA A 247 -8.17 -14.38 -1.01
C ALA A 247 -8.56 -15.37 -2.12
N PRO A 248 -8.76 -16.68 -1.83
CA PRO A 248 -8.96 -17.72 -2.85
C PRO A 248 -10.12 -17.45 -3.82
N VAL A 249 -11.18 -16.80 -3.36
CA VAL A 249 -12.32 -16.45 -4.22
C VAL A 249 -11.98 -15.28 -5.15
N TYR A 250 -11.14 -14.35 -4.69
CA TYR A 250 -10.76 -13.17 -5.46
C TYR A 250 -9.78 -13.52 -6.59
N GLU A 251 -8.76 -14.32 -6.30
CA GLU A 251 -7.79 -14.77 -7.29
C GLU A 251 -8.44 -15.60 -8.41
N LYS A 252 -9.36 -16.53 -8.04
CA LYS A 252 -10.14 -17.30 -9.01
C LYS A 252 -11.05 -16.41 -9.86
N ALA A 253 -11.63 -15.37 -9.26
CA ALA A 253 -12.46 -14.41 -9.98
C ALA A 253 -11.64 -13.62 -11.02
N ILE A 254 -10.43 -13.13 -10.67
CA ILE A 254 -9.52 -12.49 -11.64
C ILE A 254 -9.24 -13.44 -12.81
N ALA A 255 -8.83 -14.66 -12.52
CA ALA A 255 -8.47 -15.65 -13.55
C ALA A 255 -9.63 -15.96 -14.48
N LEU A 256 -10.83 -16.22 -13.93
CA LEU A 256 -12.01 -16.56 -14.72
C LEU A 256 -12.50 -15.39 -15.58
N LEU A 257 -12.66 -14.19 -14.96
CA LEU A 257 -13.11 -12.99 -15.68
C LEU A 257 -12.09 -12.59 -16.76
N GLY A 258 -10.80 -12.66 -16.42
CA GLY A 258 -9.72 -12.36 -17.36
C GLY A 258 -9.78 -13.26 -18.59
N ARG A 259 -9.88 -14.58 -18.39
CA ARG A 259 -10.03 -15.53 -19.51
C ARG A 259 -11.25 -15.25 -20.36
N GLN A 260 -12.39 -14.92 -19.74
CA GLN A 260 -13.60 -14.58 -20.49
C GLN A 260 -13.45 -13.29 -21.31
N ILE A 261 -12.62 -12.33 -20.84
CA ILE A 261 -12.32 -11.10 -21.57
C ILE A 261 -11.34 -11.35 -22.71
N ASP A 262 -10.34 -12.21 -22.51
CA ASP A 262 -9.33 -12.53 -23.54
C ASP A 262 -9.89 -13.39 -24.69
N ASN A 263 -10.78 -14.33 -24.38
CA ASN A 263 -11.41 -15.24 -25.34
C ASN A 263 -12.65 -14.60 -25.99
N ASP A 264 -12.42 -13.62 -26.82
CA ASP A 264 -13.46 -12.97 -27.66
C ASP A 264 -13.65 -13.72 -28.96
#